data_fbe29a76e2909fdfd58946c926f388b9
#
_entry.id   fbe29a76e2909fdfd58946c926f388b9
#
_cell.length_a   1.000
_cell.length_b   1.000
_cell.length_c   1.000
_cell.angle_alpha   90.00
_cell.angle_beta   90.00
_cell.angle_gamma   90.00
#
_symmetry.space_group_name_H-M   'P 1'
#
loop_
_entity.id
_entity.type
_entity.pdbx_description
1 polymer ?
#
loop_
_entity_poly.entity_id
_entity_poly.type
_entity_poly.pdbx_seq_one_letter_code
_entity_poly.pdbx_strand_id
1 'polypeptide(L)'
;MPALLSLSCQRAAFQLPRDAHYFNCAYMGPLPRASEAAGIEALSKKRLPTSIVAPDDFWAADQLRALFSQLVNARQPGRVAIHPGVSYGVATAARNLPVEARQNIVLTHEQFPGNVYSWHRCAAETGADLRVVEPPEGTGRGAAWNERLLEAIDASTAVVTVPHVHWTDGTLFDLVEIGRRCRDVGAALVVDATQSVGAMPLDVQAVQPDVLLCAAYKWLLGPYSVSFAYFNPRFDEGSPLEETWIAREGSQDFQHLVDYQEAYQPGAVRYDVAERANFFLLPIAAASLELLLEWTPERIQAYCTELTREMLVEAAELGYSFEDEQWRGSHLFGLRMPKGIDLAALKQALADRNVSASLRGTALRLAPNAYNDLEDVDALMSVLRYAAK
;
A
#
# COMPACT_ATOMS: atom_id res chain seq x y z
N MET A 1 1.76 -1.34 -28.54
CA MET A 1 1.71 -0.20 -27.62
C MET A 1 2.88 0.71 -27.96
N PRO A 2 2.78 2.05 -27.95
CA PRO A 2 3.95 2.90 -28.06
C PRO A 2 4.88 2.59 -26.89
N ALA A 3 6.20 2.52 -27.16
CA ALA A 3 7.19 2.29 -26.12
C ALA A 3 7.01 3.35 -25.04
N LEU A 4 6.78 2.92 -23.79
CA LEU A 4 6.77 3.83 -22.64
C LEU A 4 8.13 4.53 -22.61
N LEU A 5 8.15 5.86 -22.62
CA LEU A 5 9.37 6.62 -22.43
C LEU A 5 9.98 6.22 -21.09
N SER A 6 11.27 5.83 -21.09
CA SER A 6 11.95 5.38 -19.87
C SER A 6 11.95 6.48 -18.80
N LEU A 7 11.69 6.12 -17.54
CA LEU A 7 11.90 7.02 -16.41
C LEU A 7 13.39 7.09 -16.11
N SER A 8 13.94 8.29 -15.99
CA SER A 8 15.30 8.49 -15.46
C SER A 8 15.29 8.48 -13.93
N CYS A 9 16.48 8.40 -13.31
CA CYS A 9 16.62 8.54 -11.87
C CYS A 9 15.99 9.87 -11.37
N GLN A 10 15.13 9.79 -10.39
CA GLN A 10 14.40 10.91 -9.81
C GLN A 10 14.98 11.42 -8.49
N ARG A 11 16.24 11.08 -8.17
CA ARG A 11 16.88 11.48 -6.91
C ARG A 11 16.83 12.99 -6.67
N ALA A 12 16.91 13.80 -7.72
CA ALA A 12 16.81 15.26 -7.62
C ALA A 12 15.47 15.78 -7.06
N ALA A 13 14.40 14.96 -7.16
CA ALA A 13 13.10 15.29 -6.56
C ALA A 13 13.08 15.16 -5.03
N PHE A 14 14.16 14.64 -4.41
CA PHE A 14 14.25 14.39 -2.97
C PHE A 14 15.41 15.16 -2.33
N GLN A 15 15.42 15.23 -0.98
CA GLN A 15 16.50 15.79 -0.19
C GLN A 15 17.40 14.70 0.44
N LEU A 16 17.43 13.52 -0.18
CA LEU A 16 18.30 12.44 0.30
C LEU A 16 19.79 12.83 0.14
N PRO A 17 20.61 12.73 1.20
CA PRO A 17 22.06 12.90 1.11
C PRO A 17 22.67 11.94 0.07
N ARG A 18 23.75 12.34 -0.59
CA ARG A 18 24.40 11.51 -1.61
C ARG A 18 24.97 10.22 -1.07
N ASP A 19 25.45 10.24 0.15
CA ASP A 19 26.02 9.09 0.87
C ASP A 19 24.97 8.23 1.58
N ALA A 20 23.68 8.55 1.48
CA ALA A 20 22.58 7.76 2.01
C ALA A 20 22.01 6.83 0.92
N HIS A 21 22.30 5.53 1.05
CA HIS A 21 21.85 4.50 0.10
C HIS A 21 20.56 3.84 0.64
N TYR A 22 19.39 4.42 0.27
CA TYR A 22 18.12 4.10 0.90
C TYR A 22 17.31 3.08 0.12
N PHE A 23 17.38 1.80 0.48
CA PHE A 23 16.59 0.68 -0.07
C PHE A 23 15.46 0.24 0.86
N ASN A 24 14.79 1.18 1.53
CA ASN A 24 13.80 0.85 2.54
C ASN A 24 12.46 1.61 2.41
N CYS A 25 12.05 1.92 1.17
CA CYS A 25 10.78 2.59 0.87
C CYS A 25 9.58 1.79 1.43
N ALA A 26 9.66 0.46 1.49
CA ALA A 26 8.65 -0.41 2.08
C ALA A 26 8.43 -0.20 3.59
N TYR A 27 9.33 0.51 4.28
CA TYR A 27 9.16 0.95 5.66
C TYR A 27 8.62 2.38 5.71
N MET A 28 9.30 3.32 5.02
CA MET A 28 8.93 4.74 4.95
C MET A 28 9.40 5.30 3.62
N GLY A 29 8.53 5.88 2.81
CA GLY A 29 8.91 6.64 1.61
C GLY A 29 9.54 7.97 1.99
N PRO A 30 10.65 8.39 1.34
CA PRO A 30 11.16 9.74 1.52
C PRO A 30 10.16 10.74 0.93
N LEU A 31 10.00 11.89 1.61
CA LEU A 31 9.08 12.93 1.13
C LEU A 31 9.71 13.69 -0.06
N PRO A 32 9.01 13.82 -1.20
CA PRO A 32 9.48 14.63 -2.32
C PRO A 32 9.56 16.12 -1.94
N ARG A 33 10.47 16.88 -2.58
CA ARG A 33 10.61 18.33 -2.38
C ARG A 33 9.32 19.11 -2.64
N ALA A 34 8.54 18.72 -3.67
CA ALA A 34 7.25 19.33 -3.96
C ALA A 34 6.26 19.13 -2.82
N SER A 35 6.21 17.92 -2.25
CA SER A 35 5.34 17.60 -1.14
C SER A 35 5.77 18.31 0.15
N GLU A 36 7.07 18.40 0.41
CA GLU A 36 7.60 19.20 1.52
C GLU A 36 7.20 20.68 1.38
N ALA A 37 7.38 21.27 0.21
CA ALA A 37 7.01 22.66 -0.07
C ALA A 37 5.50 22.90 0.14
N ALA A 38 4.64 22.00 -0.35
CA ALA A 38 3.20 22.06 -0.14
C ALA A 38 2.83 22.01 1.34
N GLY A 39 3.52 21.19 2.15
CA GLY A 39 3.32 21.11 3.59
C GLY A 39 3.72 22.40 4.32
N ILE A 40 4.85 23.00 3.96
CA ILE A 40 5.30 24.28 4.51
C ILE A 40 4.31 25.41 4.19
N GLU A 41 3.82 25.47 2.97
CA GLU A 41 2.80 26.42 2.55
C GLU A 41 1.50 26.22 3.34
N ALA A 42 1.04 24.99 3.47
CA ALA A 42 -0.15 24.63 4.22
C ALA A 42 -0.06 25.04 5.70
N LEU A 43 1.10 24.85 6.34
CA LEU A 43 1.35 25.32 7.70
C LEU A 43 1.23 26.84 7.81
N SER A 44 1.68 27.58 6.77
CA SER A 44 1.62 29.03 6.76
C SER A 44 0.18 29.56 6.73
N LYS A 45 -0.75 28.84 6.08
CA LYS A 45 -2.16 29.20 5.94
C LYS A 45 -2.82 29.36 7.34
N LYS A 46 -2.46 28.53 8.31
CA LYS A 46 -3.04 28.60 9.66
C LYS A 46 -2.54 29.80 10.49
N ARG A 47 -1.50 30.51 10.07
CA ARG A 47 -1.09 31.78 10.72
C ARG A 47 -2.17 32.85 10.59
N LEU A 48 -2.97 32.80 9.53
CA LEU A 48 -4.09 33.69 9.28
C LEU A 48 -5.37 32.86 9.16
N PRO A 49 -6.03 32.50 10.26
CA PRO A 49 -7.20 31.60 10.23
C PRO A 49 -8.36 32.10 9.35
N THR A 50 -8.45 33.41 9.11
CA THR A 50 -9.43 34.00 8.20
C THR A 50 -9.23 33.62 6.74
N SER A 51 -8.09 33.02 6.38
CA SER A 51 -7.84 32.46 5.05
C SER A 51 -8.40 31.05 4.85
N ILE A 52 -8.85 30.39 5.94
CA ILE A 52 -9.50 29.07 5.91
C ILE A 52 -11.00 29.33 5.80
N VAL A 53 -11.62 28.82 4.73
CA VAL A 53 -13.03 29.03 4.42
C VAL A 53 -13.76 27.69 4.31
N ALA A 54 -15.09 27.69 4.45
CA ALA A 54 -15.90 26.46 4.46
C ALA A 54 -15.62 25.48 3.30
N PRO A 55 -15.38 25.91 2.04
CA PRO A 55 -15.00 24.97 0.97
C PRO A 55 -13.70 24.19 1.22
N ASP A 56 -12.79 24.71 2.06
CA ASP A 56 -11.53 24.01 2.38
C ASP A 56 -11.76 22.69 3.14
N ASP A 57 -12.91 22.54 3.83
CA ASP A 57 -13.29 21.29 4.51
C ASP A 57 -13.63 20.15 3.54
N PHE A 58 -13.81 20.44 2.25
CA PHE A 58 -14.27 19.48 1.25
C PHE A 58 -13.30 19.31 0.08
N TRP A 59 -12.91 20.38 -0.58
CA TRP A 59 -12.26 20.31 -1.88
C TRP A 59 -10.90 19.57 -1.87
N ALA A 60 -10.11 19.71 -0.82
CA ALA A 60 -8.80 19.04 -0.73
C ALA A 60 -8.97 17.51 -0.63
N ALA A 61 -9.99 17.05 0.10
CA ALA A 61 -10.34 15.65 0.18
C ALA A 61 -10.84 15.11 -1.18
N ASP A 62 -11.67 15.88 -1.89
CA ASP A 62 -12.21 15.49 -3.20
C ASP A 62 -11.10 15.45 -4.27
N GLN A 63 -10.13 16.39 -4.24
CA GLN A 63 -8.95 16.32 -5.07
C GLN A 63 -8.14 15.03 -4.83
N LEU A 64 -7.90 14.68 -3.57
CA LEU A 64 -7.18 13.44 -3.25
C LEU A 64 -7.90 12.18 -3.74
N ARG A 65 -9.24 12.13 -3.60
CA ARG A 65 -10.04 11.03 -4.16
C ARG A 65 -9.84 10.91 -5.67
N ALA A 66 -9.88 12.04 -6.37
CA ALA A 66 -9.71 12.09 -7.82
C ALA A 66 -8.33 11.60 -8.24
N LEU A 67 -7.26 12.06 -7.57
CA LEU A 67 -5.88 11.66 -7.86
C LEU A 67 -5.65 10.17 -7.56
N PHE A 68 -6.09 9.69 -6.39
CA PHE A 68 -5.95 8.27 -6.03
C PHE A 68 -6.77 7.37 -6.96
N SER A 69 -7.97 7.80 -7.36
CA SER A 69 -8.81 7.06 -8.30
C SER A 69 -8.15 6.88 -9.67
N GLN A 70 -7.43 7.89 -10.16
CA GLN A 70 -6.66 7.77 -11.40
C GLN A 70 -5.54 6.73 -11.25
N LEU A 71 -4.84 6.74 -10.10
CA LEU A 71 -3.71 5.86 -9.85
C LEU A 71 -4.11 4.36 -9.82
N VAL A 72 -5.33 4.05 -9.38
CA VAL A 72 -5.84 2.66 -9.27
C VAL A 72 -6.94 2.33 -10.30
N ASN A 73 -7.15 3.19 -11.31
CA ASN A 73 -8.20 3.04 -12.31
C ASN A 73 -9.61 2.89 -11.72
N ALA A 74 -9.92 3.59 -10.63
CA ALA A 74 -11.27 3.66 -10.11
C ALA A 74 -12.07 4.70 -10.89
N ARG A 75 -13.19 4.28 -11.54
CA ARG A 75 -13.97 5.16 -12.43
C ARG A 75 -14.67 6.31 -11.70
N GLN A 76 -14.95 6.14 -10.42
CA GLN A 76 -15.72 7.08 -9.61
C GLN A 76 -14.91 7.50 -8.38
N PRO A 77 -14.44 8.74 -8.29
CA PRO A 77 -13.72 9.23 -7.11
C PRO A 77 -14.49 9.08 -5.79
N GLY A 78 -15.82 9.20 -5.82
CA GLY A 78 -16.66 8.98 -4.66
C GLY A 78 -16.64 7.56 -4.08
N ARG A 79 -15.95 6.60 -4.73
CA ARG A 79 -15.68 5.26 -4.18
C ARG A 79 -14.45 5.20 -3.27
N VAL A 80 -13.75 6.32 -3.10
CA VAL A 80 -12.55 6.41 -2.27
C VAL A 80 -12.87 7.17 -0.99
N ALA A 81 -12.61 6.57 0.17
CA ALA A 81 -12.61 7.21 1.47
C ALA A 81 -11.19 7.59 1.91
N ILE A 82 -11.09 8.63 2.74
CA ILE A 82 -9.84 9.07 3.36
C ILE A 82 -9.83 8.65 4.83
N HIS A 83 -8.82 7.90 5.21
CA HIS A 83 -8.65 7.31 6.53
C HIS A 83 -7.35 7.76 7.19
N PRO A 84 -7.23 7.67 8.52
CA PRO A 84 -5.98 7.97 9.23
C PRO A 84 -4.97 6.83 9.13
N GLY A 85 -5.38 5.66 8.69
CA GLY A 85 -4.53 4.48 8.54
C GLY A 85 -5.28 3.28 7.98
N VAL A 86 -4.54 2.33 7.43
CA VAL A 86 -5.10 1.10 6.82
C VAL A 86 -5.97 0.31 7.80
N SER A 87 -5.58 0.23 9.08
CA SER A 87 -6.36 -0.49 10.11
C SER A 87 -7.77 0.08 10.28
N TYR A 88 -7.97 1.40 10.06
CA TYR A 88 -9.30 2.00 10.07
C TYR A 88 -10.17 1.44 8.93
N GLY A 89 -9.61 1.35 7.73
CA GLY A 89 -10.31 0.77 6.57
C GLY A 89 -10.58 -0.72 6.74
N VAL A 90 -9.64 -1.49 7.33
CA VAL A 90 -9.87 -2.91 7.66
C VAL A 90 -11.01 -3.06 8.68
N ALA A 91 -11.04 -2.21 9.71
CA ALA A 91 -12.12 -2.22 10.71
C ALA A 91 -13.47 -1.84 10.08
N THR A 92 -13.49 -0.87 9.16
CA THR A 92 -14.68 -0.50 8.38
C THR A 92 -15.17 -1.68 7.54
N ALA A 93 -14.26 -2.38 6.85
CA ALA A 93 -14.61 -3.58 6.08
C ALA A 93 -15.18 -4.69 6.96
N ALA A 94 -14.51 -5.01 8.06
CA ALA A 94 -14.92 -6.06 8.99
C ALA A 94 -16.29 -5.76 9.66
N ARG A 95 -16.61 -4.48 9.91
CA ARG A 95 -17.90 -4.07 10.44
C ARG A 95 -19.06 -4.28 9.45
N ASN A 96 -18.79 -4.17 8.15
CA ASN A 96 -19.81 -4.10 7.12
C ASN A 96 -19.94 -5.37 6.27
N LEU A 97 -18.98 -6.29 6.36
CA LEU A 97 -19.06 -7.57 5.66
C LEU A 97 -19.74 -8.61 6.55
N PRO A 98 -20.86 -9.21 6.09
CA PRO A 98 -21.52 -10.26 6.85
C PRO A 98 -20.61 -11.49 6.89
N VAL A 99 -20.35 -11.97 8.10
CA VAL A 99 -19.63 -13.22 8.37
C VAL A 99 -20.44 -14.02 9.38
N GLU A 100 -20.71 -15.29 9.08
CA GLU A 100 -21.54 -16.17 9.91
C GLU A 100 -20.72 -17.31 10.52
N ALA A 101 -21.24 -17.89 11.60
CA ALA A 101 -20.70 -19.13 12.13
C ALA A 101 -20.67 -20.21 11.03
N ARG A 102 -19.63 -21.05 11.00
CA ARG A 102 -19.33 -22.07 9.97
C ARG A 102 -18.78 -21.51 8.64
N GLN A 103 -18.68 -20.21 8.47
CA GLN A 103 -17.91 -19.63 7.39
C GLN A 103 -16.44 -19.46 7.80
N ASN A 104 -15.59 -19.15 6.84
CA ASN A 104 -14.19 -18.85 7.11
C ASN A 104 -13.76 -17.51 6.50
N ILE A 105 -12.71 -16.95 7.11
CA ILE A 105 -11.97 -15.78 6.63
C ILE A 105 -10.58 -16.25 6.24
N VAL A 106 -10.22 -16.10 4.98
CA VAL A 106 -8.92 -16.53 4.43
C VAL A 106 -7.92 -15.39 4.53
N LEU A 107 -6.74 -15.66 5.12
CA LEU A 107 -5.61 -14.72 5.23
C LEU A 107 -4.32 -15.41 4.76
N THR A 108 -3.35 -14.61 4.31
CA THR A 108 -1.98 -15.09 4.12
C THR A 108 -1.25 -15.19 5.46
N HIS A 109 -0.36 -16.15 5.59
CA HIS A 109 0.57 -16.26 6.72
C HIS A 109 1.46 -15.00 6.82
N GLU A 110 1.88 -14.66 8.03
CA GLU A 110 2.69 -13.45 8.30
C GLU A 110 2.11 -12.16 7.70
N GLN A 111 0.79 -12.06 7.53
CA GLN A 111 0.13 -10.84 7.08
C GLN A 111 0.47 -9.68 8.01
N PHE A 112 0.57 -8.47 7.44
CA PHE A 112 0.84 -7.29 8.27
C PHE A 112 -0.23 -7.12 9.36
N PRO A 113 0.16 -6.96 10.64
CA PRO A 113 -0.77 -7.00 11.78
C PRO A 113 -1.98 -6.07 11.66
N GLY A 114 -1.81 -4.89 11.00
CA GLY A 114 -2.90 -3.96 10.76
C GLY A 114 -4.04 -4.52 9.92
N ASN A 115 -3.78 -5.56 9.14
CA ASN A 115 -4.79 -6.29 8.35
C ASN A 115 -5.13 -7.67 8.95
N VAL A 116 -4.96 -7.87 10.26
CA VAL A 116 -5.22 -9.15 10.92
C VAL A 116 -6.19 -9.01 12.09
N TYR A 117 -5.94 -8.08 13.00
CA TYR A 117 -6.65 -8.04 14.28
C TYR A 117 -8.16 -7.80 14.17
N SER A 118 -8.63 -7.03 13.20
CA SER A 118 -10.07 -6.85 12.97
C SER A 118 -10.74 -8.17 12.58
N TRP A 119 -10.07 -8.99 11.79
CA TRP A 119 -10.57 -10.31 11.39
C TRP A 119 -10.54 -11.33 12.52
N HIS A 120 -9.52 -11.29 13.39
CA HIS A 120 -9.50 -12.09 14.62
C HIS A 120 -10.69 -11.75 15.50
N ARG A 121 -11.00 -10.46 15.67
CA ARG A 121 -12.18 -10.03 16.43
C ARG A 121 -13.48 -10.48 15.76
N CYS A 122 -13.62 -10.26 14.46
CA CYS A 122 -14.77 -10.69 13.68
C CYS A 122 -15.03 -12.19 13.83
N ALA A 123 -13.98 -13.01 13.67
CA ALA A 123 -14.09 -14.47 13.84
C ALA A 123 -14.50 -14.85 15.27
N ALA A 124 -13.92 -14.20 16.29
CA ALA A 124 -14.28 -14.47 17.70
C ALA A 124 -15.73 -14.08 18.03
N GLU A 125 -16.25 -13.02 17.44
CA GLU A 125 -17.63 -12.52 17.68
C GLU A 125 -18.67 -13.33 16.91
N THR A 126 -18.34 -13.82 15.72
CA THR A 126 -19.28 -14.55 14.83
C THR A 126 -19.21 -16.07 14.98
N GLY A 127 -18.09 -16.61 15.48
CA GLY A 127 -17.80 -18.06 15.50
C GLY A 127 -17.30 -18.59 14.15
N ALA A 128 -16.84 -17.72 13.25
CA ALA A 128 -16.23 -18.10 11.99
C ALA A 128 -14.77 -18.57 12.18
N ASP A 129 -14.30 -19.39 11.25
CA ASP A 129 -12.93 -19.88 11.27
C ASP A 129 -11.96 -18.91 10.59
N LEU A 130 -10.73 -18.79 11.13
CA LEU A 130 -9.63 -18.11 10.45
C LEU A 130 -8.79 -19.16 9.71
N ARG A 131 -8.73 -19.03 8.39
CA ARG A 131 -7.94 -19.92 7.53
C ARG A 131 -6.68 -19.19 7.08
N VAL A 132 -5.57 -19.42 7.78
CA VAL A 132 -4.28 -18.83 7.46
C VAL A 132 -3.55 -19.73 6.47
N VAL A 133 -3.21 -19.19 5.30
CA VAL A 133 -2.56 -19.94 4.21
C VAL A 133 -1.05 -19.77 4.31
N GLU A 134 -0.38 -20.86 4.68
CA GLU A 134 1.07 -20.95 4.82
C GLU A 134 1.79 -20.96 3.47
N PRO A 135 2.91 -20.24 3.33
CA PRO A 135 3.75 -20.35 2.15
C PRO A 135 4.42 -21.74 2.09
N PRO A 136 4.74 -22.25 0.90
CA PRO A 136 5.59 -23.41 0.78
C PRO A 136 7.03 -23.08 1.19
N GLU A 137 7.80 -24.11 1.55
CA GLU A 137 9.25 -24.00 1.74
C GLU A 137 9.99 -24.03 0.40
N GLY A 138 11.15 -23.38 0.34
CA GLY A 138 12.05 -23.43 -0.82
C GLY A 138 11.87 -22.31 -1.83
N THR A 139 12.33 -22.58 -3.06
CA THR A 139 12.22 -21.69 -4.24
C THR A 139 10.89 -21.87 -4.97
N GLY A 140 10.49 -20.90 -5.81
CA GLY A 140 9.18 -20.95 -6.50
C GLY A 140 7.99 -20.77 -5.55
N ARG A 141 8.22 -20.16 -4.45
CA ARG A 141 7.29 -19.98 -3.35
C ARG A 141 6.07 -19.16 -3.76
N GLY A 142 6.25 -18.13 -4.58
CA GLY A 142 5.17 -17.23 -4.99
C GLY A 142 4.06 -17.95 -5.73
N ALA A 143 4.41 -18.73 -6.78
CA ALA A 143 3.44 -19.53 -7.54
C ALA A 143 2.67 -20.51 -6.65
N ALA A 144 3.39 -21.31 -5.87
CA ALA A 144 2.78 -22.34 -5.04
C ALA A 144 1.98 -21.76 -3.86
N TRP A 145 2.36 -20.58 -3.34
CA TRP A 145 1.56 -19.91 -2.32
C TRP A 145 0.25 -19.37 -2.89
N ASN A 146 0.31 -18.82 -4.10
CA ASN A 146 -0.87 -18.36 -4.82
C ASN A 146 -1.85 -19.52 -5.10
N GLU A 147 -1.36 -20.68 -5.54
CA GLU A 147 -2.17 -21.89 -5.72
C GLU A 147 -2.85 -22.33 -4.41
N ARG A 148 -2.09 -22.44 -3.31
CA ARG A 148 -2.65 -22.77 -1.98
C ARG A 148 -3.72 -21.78 -1.55
N LEU A 149 -3.52 -20.47 -1.84
CA LEU A 149 -4.50 -19.45 -1.52
C LEU A 149 -5.80 -19.66 -2.32
N LEU A 150 -5.70 -19.96 -3.62
CA LEU A 150 -6.87 -20.26 -4.46
C LEU A 150 -7.61 -21.53 -4.02
N GLU A 151 -6.87 -22.56 -3.60
CA GLU A 151 -7.45 -23.80 -3.05
C GLU A 151 -8.15 -23.56 -1.70
N ALA A 152 -7.65 -22.64 -0.88
CA ALA A 152 -8.23 -22.29 0.41
C ALA A 152 -9.56 -21.54 0.30
N ILE A 153 -9.89 -20.97 -0.89
CA ILE A 153 -11.13 -20.23 -1.14
C ILE A 153 -12.20 -21.21 -1.62
N ASP A 154 -13.22 -21.46 -0.80
CA ASP A 154 -14.31 -22.39 -1.09
C ASP A 154 -15.70 -21.77 -0.81
N ALA A 155 -16.76 -22.56 -0.98
CA ALA A 155 -18.16 -22.10 -0.80
C ALA A 155 -18.49 -21.68 0.64
N SER A 156 -17.64 -21.99 1.63
CA SER A 156 -17.77 -21.53 3.01
C SER A 156 -16.97 -20.25 3.30
N THR A 157 -16.23 -19.73 2.32
CA THR A 157 -15.43 -18.51 2.50
C THR A 157 -16.31 -17.27 2.43
N ALA A 158 -16.35 -16.49 3.51
CA ALA A 158 -17.05 -15.21 3.55
C ALA A 158 -16.15 -14.05 3.08
N VAL A 159 -14.89 -14.05 3.50
CA VAL A 159 -13.93 -12.98 3.23
C VAL A 159 -12.57 -13.57 2.90
N VAL A 160 -11.94 -12.99 1.89
CA VAL A 160 -10.51 -13.17 1.58
C VAL A 160 -9.83 -11.84 1.81
N THR A 161 -8.82 -11.79 2.71
CA THR A 161 -8.07 -10.58 2.99
C THR A 161 -6.58 -10.82 2.78
N VAL A 162 -6.03 -10.19 1.75
CA VAL A 162 -4.68 -10.48 1.24
C VAL A 162 -3.93 -9.19 0.86
N PRO A 163 -2.60 -9.19 0.89
CA PRO A 163 -1.84 -8.11 0.27
C PRO A 163 -1.76 -8.31 -1.24
N HIS A 164 -1.48 -7.23 -2.00
CA HIS A 164 -1.03 -7.38 -3.39
C HIS A 164 0.42 -7.87 -3.43
N VAL A 165 1.29 -7.23 -2.64
CA VAL A 165 2.69 -7.61 -2.46
C VAL A 165 2.95 -7.86 -0.99
N HIS A 166 3.51 -9.02 -0.66
CA HIS A 166 3.77 -9.40 0.73
C HIS A 166 4.88 -8.54 1.35
N TRP A 167 4.63 -8.00 2.53
CA TRP A 167 5.50 -7.00 3.16
C TRP A 167 6.85 -7.53 3.65
N THR A 168 6.98 -8.85 3.85
CA THR A 168 8.22 -9.47 4.36
C THR A 168 9.25 -9.66 3.26
N ASP A 169 8.86 -10.14 2.08
CA ASP A 169 9.78 -10.58 1.03
C ASP A 169 9.38 -10.20 -0.40
N GLY A 170 8.28 -9.42 -0.55
CA GLY A 170 7.86 -8.95 -1.85
C GLY A 170 7.13 -9.98 -2.73
N THR A 171 6.75 -11.14 -2.17
CA THR A 171 5.92 -12.12 -2.90
C THR A 171 4.67 -11.45 -3.45
N LEU A 172 4.43 -11.61 -4.75
CA LEU A 172 3.29 -11.05 -5.48
C LEU A 172 2.15 -12.06 -5.53
N PHE A 173 0.91 -11.60 -5.34
CA PHE A 173 -0.30 -12.40 -5.48
C PHE A 173 -1.08 -11.99 -6.74
N ASP A 174 -1.60 -12.98 -7.48
CA ASP A 174 -2.48 -12.75 -8.63
C ASP A 174 -3.88 -12.33 -8.17
N LEU A 175 -4.04 -11.03 -7.94
CA LEU A 175 -5.31 -10.48 -7.46
C LEU A 175 -6.45 -10.64 -8.46
N VAL A 176 -6.17 -10.74 -9.76
CA VAL A 176 -7.20 -10.91 -10.78
C VAL A 176 -7.81 -12.31 -10.66
N GLU A 177 -6.97 -13.34 -10.52
CA GLU A 177 -7.42 -14.71 -10.35
C GLU A 177 -8.07 -14.93 -8.98
N ILE A 178 -7.50 -14.34 -7.91
CA ILE A 178 -8.09 -14.37 -6.57
C ILE A 178 -9.46 -13.69 -6.57
N GLY A 179 -9.59 -12.51 -7.20
CA GLY A 179 -10.86 -11.79 -7.31
C GLY A 179 -11.92 -12.59 -8.09
N ARG A 180 -11.51 -13.25 -9.19
CA ARG A 180 -12.39 -14.15 -9.92
C ARG A 180 -12.88 -15.30 -9.02
N ARG A 181 -11.95 -15.95 -8.31
CA ARG A 181 -12.29 -17.06 -7.40
C ARG A 181 -13.22 -16.62 -6.27
N CYS A 182 -13.01 -15.43 -5.69
CA CYS A 182 -13.90 -14.88 -4.68
C CYS A 182 -15.32 -14.71 -5.21
N ARG A 183 -15.49 -14.13 -6.41
CA ARG A 183 -16.80 -13.96 -7.04
C ARG A 183 -17.49 -15.29 -7.34
N ASP A 184 -16.74 -16.29 -7.78
CA ASP A 184 -17.28 -17.64 -8.08
C ASP A 184 -17.92 -18.30 -6.86
N VAL A 185 -17.44 -18.00 -5.65
CA VAL A 185 -17.96 -18.56 -4.38
C VAL A 185 -18.79 -17.57 -3.56
N GLY A 186 -18.91 -16.30 -4.00
CA GLY A 186 -19.63 -15.25 -3.28
C GLY A 186 -18.88 -14.60 -2.11
N ALA A 187 -17.57 -14.89 -1.96
CA ALA A 187 -16.72 -14.28 -0.95
C ALA A 187 -16.40 -12.81 -1.26
N ALA A 188 -16.22 -11.99 -0.24
CA ALA A 188 -15.70 -10.64 -0.38
C ALA A 188 -14.18 -10.64 -0.48
N LEU A 189 -13.61 -9.77 -1.34
CA LEU A 189 -12.17 -9.57 -1.48
C LEU A 189 -11.74 -8.23 -0.88
N VAL A 190 -10.90 -8.28 0.17
CA VAL A 190 -10.26 -7.13 0.80
C VAL A 190 -8.76 -7.16 0.49
N VAL A 191 -8.27 -6.12 -0.17
CA VAL A 191 -6.87 -6.03 -0.63
C VAL A 191 -6.12 -4.96 0.16
N ASP A 192 -5.03 -5.34 0.82
CA ASP A 192 -4.04 -4.38 1.32
C ASP A 192 -2.99 -4.12 0.24
N ALA A 193 -3.13 -3.00 -0.45
CA ALA A 193 -2.26 -2.57 -1.53
C ALA A 193 -1.15 -1.60 -1.07
N THR A 194 -0.91 -1.49 0.24
CA THR A 194 0.08 -0.59 0.83
C THR A 194 1.50 -0.84 0.32
N GLN A 195 1.82 -2.07 -0.10
CA GLN A 195 3.14 -2.41 -0.62
C GLN A 195 3.20 -2.42 -2.16
N SER A 196 2.21 -1.90 -2.85
CA SER A 196 2.18 -1.90 -4.33
C SER A 196 1.77 -0.55 -4.93
N VAL A 197 0.62 0.02 -4.53
CA VAL A 197 0.08 1.24 -5.15
C VAL A 197 1.06 2.40 -4.99
N GLY A 198 1.33 3.07 -6.12
CA GLY A 198 2.34 4.13 -6.25
C GLY A 198 3.64 3.66 -6.91
N ALA A 199 4.03 2.38 -6.74
CA ALA A 199 5.22 1.83 -7.38
C ALA A 199 4.95 0.69 -8.36
N MET A 200 3.79 0.04 -8.26
CA MET A 200 3.36 -1.04 -9.13
C MET A 200 1.94 -0.78 -9.62
N PRO A 201 1.63 -1.01 -10.91
CA PRO A 201 0.28 -0.87 -11.43
C PRO A 201 -0.73 -1.75 -10.69
N LEU A 202 -1.88 -1.19 -10.38
CA LEU A 202 -3.01 -1.92 -9.85
C LEU A 202 -4.30 -1.35 -10.45
N ASP A 203 -5.10 -2.23 -11.08
CA ASP A 203 -6.33 -1.85 -11.75
C ASP A 203 -7.53 -2.46 -11.01
N VAL A 204 -8.30 -1.62 -10.31
CA VAL A 204 -9.50 -2.09 -9.58
C VAL A 204 -10.60 -2.60 -10.53
N GLN A 205 -10.59 -2.23 -11.81
CA GLN A 205 -11.54 -2.77 -12.79
C GLN A 205 -11.22 -4.20 -13.20
N ALA A 206 -9.92 -4.55 -13.22
CA ALA A 206 -9.46 -5.91 -13.50
C ALA A 206 -9.61 -6.82 -12.28
N VAL A 207 -9.16 -6.36 -11.10
CA VAL A 207 -9.20 -7.12 -9.84
C VAL A 207 -10.61 -7.25 -9.30
N GLN A 208 -11.41 -6.18 -9.37
CA GLN A 208 -12.76 -6.05 -8.80
C GLN A 208 -12.81 -6.38 -7.30
N PRO A 209 -11.98 -5.74 -6.47
CA PRO A 209 -12.02 -5.94 -5.02
C PRO A 209 -13.29 -5.31 -4.42
N ASP A 210 -13.76 -5.87 -3.30
CA ASP A 210 -14.80 -5.20 -2.50
C ASP A 210 -14.23 -4.01 -1.75
N VAL A 211 -12.99 -4.15 -1.24
CA VAL A 211 -12.24 -3.09 -0.58
C VAL A 211 -10.78 -3.14 -1.01
N LEU A 212 -10.20 -1.96 -1.31
CA LEU A 212 -8.75 -1.82 -1.53
C LEU A 212 -8.21 -0.74 -0.62
N LEU A 213 -7.17 -1.04 0.13
CA LEU A 213 -6.58 -0.19 1.16
C LEU A 213 -5.14 0.18 0.80
N CYS A 214 -4.75 1.43 1.03
CA CYS A 214 -3.37 1.87 0.79
C CYS A 214 -2.96 2.99 1.74
N ALA A 215 -1.84 2.82 2.45
CA ALA A 215 -1.22 3.87 3.27
C ALA A 215 -0.41 4.85 2.42
N ALA A 216 -0.48 6.15 2.73
CA ALA A 216 0.21 7.16 1.94
C ALA A 216 1.74 7.21 2.18
N TYR A 217 2.23 6.86 3.36
CA TYR A 217 3.59 7.15 3.81
C TYR A 217 4.69 6.22 3.28
N LYS A 218 4.36 5.27 2.39
CA LYS A 218 5.35 4.36 1.75
C LYS A 218 5.50 4.71 0.27
N TRP A 219 4.87 3.93 -0.59
CA TRP A 219 5.00 4.02 -2.04
C TRP A 219 4.22 5.17 -2.66
N LEU A 220 3.22 5.71 -1.94
CA LEU A 220 2.57 6.95 -2.33
C LEU A 220 3.41 8.20 -1.97
N LEU A 221 4.58 8.02 -1.32
CA LEU A 221 5.54 9.10 -0.97
C LEU A 221 4.89 10.26 -0.19
N GLY A 222 3.76 9.99 0.45
CA GLY A 222 2.94 10.96 1.16
C GLY A 222 3.20 10.99 2.67
N PRO A 223 2.37 11.73 3.42
CA PRO A 223 2.52 11.88 4.86
C PRO A 223 2.01 10.66 5.63
N TYR A 224 2.49 10.50 6.86
CA TYR A 224 1.91 9.58 7.83
C TYR A 224 0.50 10.07 8.23
N SER A 225 -0.35 9.16 8.72
CA SER A 225 -1.75 9.44 9.12
C SER A 225 -2.69 9.86 7.99
N VAL A 226 -2.32 9.50 6.73
CA VAL A 226 -3.22 9.53 5.58
C VAL A 226 -3.20 8.15 4.93
N SER A 227 -4.37 7.63 4.62
CA SER A 227 -4.55 6.40 3.83
C SER A 227 -5.82 6.50 2.99
N PHE A 228 -5.89 5.67 1.97
CA PHE A 228 -7.00 5.61 1.05
C PHE A 228 -7.68 4.25 1.13
N ALA A 229 -9.01 4.25 1.02
CA ALA A 229 -9.80 3.04 0.97
C ALA A 229 -10.82 3.15 -0.17
N TYR A 230 -10.66 2.32 -1.20
CA TYR A 230 -11.70 2.12 -2.21
C TYR A 230 -12.72 1.13 -1.68
N PHE A 231 -14.01 1.46 -1.86
CA PHE A 231 -15.15 0.58 -1.55
C PHE A 231 -16.02 0.40 -2.79
N ASN A 232 -16.36 -0.85 -3.10
CA ASN A 232 -17.28 -1.14 -4.19
C ASN A 232 -18.75 -0.84 -3.79
N PRO A 233 -19.75 -0.94 -4.70
CA PRO A 233 -21.16 -0.66 -4.39
C PRO A 233 -21.79 -1.52 -3.29
N ARG A 234 -21.22 -2.67 -2.91
CA ARG A 234 -21.70 -3.49 -1.78
C ARG A 234 -21.74 -2.68 -0.48
N PHE A 235 -20.94 -1.62 -0.38
CA PHE A 235 -20.82 -0.78 0.81
C PHE A 235 -21.74 0.46 0.82
N ASP A 236 -22.63 0.63 -0.17
CA ASP A 236 -23.45 1.86 -0.29
C ASP A 236 -24.42 2.06 0.88
N GLU A 237 -24.85 0.97 1.53
CA GLU A 237 -25.76 0.99 2.69
C GLU A 237 -25.05 0.67 4.01
N GLY A 238 -23.71 0.62 4.02
CA GLY A 238 -22.95 0.25 5.21
C GLY A 238 -22.88 1.38 6.25
N SER A 239 -22.50 0.98 7.47
CA SER A 239 -22.35 1.88 8.62
C SER A 239 -20.90 2.34 8.80
N PRO A 240 -20.63 3.65 8.95
CA PRO A 240 -19.31 4.15 9.26
C PRO A 240 -18.85 3.74 10.66
N LEU A 241 -17.55 3.87 10.95
CA LEU A 241 -17.02 3.73 12.30
C LEU A 241 -17.32 4.95 13.17
N GLU A 242 -17.40 6.12 12.55
CA GLU A 242 -17.63 7.41 13.20
C GLU A 242 -18.88 8.06 12.61
N GLU A 243 -19.77 8.54 13.47
CA GLU A 243 -20.93 9.33 13.11
C GLU A 243 -20.52 10.80 13.02
N THR A 244 -20.07 11.24 11.85
CA THR A 244 -19.55 12.60 11.65
C THR A 244 -20.49 13.47 10.82
N TRP A 245 -20.54 14.77 11.14
CA TRP A 245 -21.35 15.76 10.45
C TRP A 245 -20.97 15.90 8.97
N ILE A 246 -19.65 15.85 8.69
CA ILE A 246 -19.10 16.12 7.36
C ILE A 246 -19.47 15.03 6.32
N ALA A 247 -19.82 13.83 6.76
CA ALA A 247 -20.29 12.74 5.91
C ALA A 247 -21.80 12.76 5.63
N ARG A 248 -22.55 13.69 6.24
CA ARG A 248 -23.99 13.79 6.05
C ARG A 248 -24.37 14.57 4.80
N GLU A 249 -25.52 14.23 4.23
CA GLU A 249 -26.09 14.97 3.10
C GLU A 249 -26.31 16.44 3.49
N GLY A 250 -25.99 17.38 2.57
CA GLY A 250 -26.12 18.81 2.83
C GLY A 250 -25.08 19.43 3.77
N SER A 251 -24.09 18.68 4.25
CA SER A 251 -23.06 19.17 5.20
C SER A 251 -22.23 20.37 4.69
N GLN A 252 -22.27 20.66 3.40
CA GLN A 252 -21.61 21.84 2.81
C GLN A 252 -22.34 23.15 3.13
N ASP A 253 -23.59 23.10 3.53
CA ASP A 253 -24.39 24.25 3.94
C ASP A 253 -24.27 24.48 5.45
N PHE A 254 -23.25 25.27 5.84
CA PHE A 254 -22.95 25.56 7.23
C PHE A 254 -24.06 26.33 7.98
N GLN A 255 -24.96 26.99 7.24
CA GLN A 255 -26.07 27.69 7.86
C GLN A 255 -27.16 26.74 8.38
N HIS A 256 -27.26 25.56 7.78
CA HIS A 256 -28.29 24.56 8.08
C HIS A 256 -27.73 23.29 8.75
N LEU A 257 -26.51 23.32 9.28
CA LEU A 257 -25.91 22.16 9.96
C LEU A 257 -26.71 21.65 11.16
N VAL A 258 -27.55 22.52 11.76
CA VAL A 258 -28.42 22.15 12.90
C VAL A 258 -29.73 21.49 12.46
N ASP A 259 -29.99 21.48 11.17
CA ASP A 259 -31.11 20.73 10.56
C ASP A 259 -30.61 19.30 10.27
N TYR A 260 -30.45 18.50 11.33
CA TYR A 260 -29.76 17.21 11.31
C TYR A 260 -30.30 16.28 10.22
N GLN A 261 -29.40 15.78 9.39
CA GLN A 261 -29.69 14.84 8.31
C GLN A 261 -29.30 13.43 8.71
N GLU A 262 -30.21 12.47 8.56
CA GLU A 262 -29.91 11.05 8.76
C GLU A 262 -29.20 10.43 7.55
N ALA A 263 -29.40 10.97 6.35
CA ALA A 263 -28.79 10.48 5.13
C ALA A 263 -27.30 10.82 5.05
N TYR A 264 -26.51 9.88 4.54
CA TYR A 264 -25.08 10.09 4.24
C TYR A 264 -24.90 10.60 2.82
N GLN A 265 -23.77 11.26 2.59
CA GLN A 265 -23.28 11.48 1.25
C GLN A 265 -23.11 10.13 0.51
N PRO A 266 -23.32 10.09 -0.82
CA PRO A 266 -23.27 8.85 -1.59
C PRO A 266 -21.87 8.24 -1.64
N GLY A 267 -21.81 6.91 -1.81
CA GLY A 267 -20.57 6.16 -1.99
C GLY A 267 -19.76 6.03 -0.72
N ALA A 268 -18.43 6.04 -0.88
CA ALA A 268 -17.49 5.79 0.20
C ALA A 268 -17.21 7.00 1.11
N VAL A 269 -17.71 8.18 0.77
CA VAL A 269 -17.53 9.43 1.56
C VAL A 269 -18.07 9.26 2.99
N ARG A 270 -19.11 8.43 3.18
CA ARG A 270 -19.63 8.07 4.49
C ARG A 270 -18.61 7.43 5.43
N TYR A 271 -17.59 6.82 4.89
CA TYR A 271 -16.54 6.11 5.63
C TYR A 271 -15.31 6.96 5.93
N ASP A 272 -15.31 8.23 5.56
CA ASP A 272 -14.21 9.12 5.89
C ASP A 272 -14.01 9.23 7.41
N VAL A 273 -12.77 9.45 7.81
CA VAL A 273 -12.49 9.91 9.17
C VAL A 273 -13.12 11.29 9.40
N ALA A 274 -13.57 11.56 10.63
CA ALA A 274 -14.26 12.81 10.97
C ALA A 274 -13.48 14.08 10.58
N GLU A 275 -12.18 14.11 10.86
CA GLU A 275 -11.28 15.22 10.54
C GLU A 275 -10.56 15.02 9.19
N ARG A 276 -11.32 14.56 8.17
CA ARG A 276 -10.77 14.27 6.83
C ARG A 276 -10.09 15.46 6.15
N ALA A 277 -10.52 16.67 6.48
CA ALA A 277 -9.98 17.92 5.94
C ALA A 277 -8.69 18.35 6.65
N ASN A 278 -7.74 17.45 6.81
CA ASN A 278 -6.46 17.80 7.43
C ASN A 278 -5.68 18.78 6.55
N PHE A 279 -5.79 20.07 6.86
CA PHE A 279 -5.22 21.19 6.09
C PHE A 279 -3.70 21.12 5.91
N PHE A 280 -3.01 20.31 6.70
CA PHE A 280 -1.55 20.16 6.62
C PHE A 280 -1.15 18.95 5.79
N LEU A 281 -1.82 17.81 6.00
CA LEU A 281 -1.43 16.54 5.40
C LEU A 281 -1.98 16.35 3.99
N LEU A 282 -3.20 16.86 3.70
CA LEU A 282 -3.82 16.65 2.39
C LEU A 282 -3.04 17.32 1.25
N PRO A 283 -2.53 18.57 1.37
CA PRO A 283 -1.69 19.17 0.33
C PRO A 283 -0.39 18.39 0.08
N ILE A 284 0.23 17.85 1.13
CA ILE A 284 1.42 16.99 1.01
C ILE A 284 1.08 15.74 0.19
N ALA A 285 -0.02 15.08 0.53
CA ALA A 285 -0.46 13.88 -0.17
C ALA A 285 -0.83 14.17 -1.64
N ALA A 286 -1.48 15.30 -1.92
CA ALA A 286 -1.84 15.70 -3.28
C ALA A 286 -0.61 15.88 -4.17
N ALA A 287 0.39 16.64 -3.70
CA ALA A 287 1.64 16.84 -4.43
C ALA A 287 2.39 15.52 -4.69
N SER A 288 2.34 14.57 -3.75
CA SER A 288 2.93 13.24 -3.94
C SER A 288 2.18 12.42 -4.99
N LEU A 289 0.84 12.42 -4.98
CA LEU A 289 0.03 11.69 -5.95
C LEU A 289 0.16 12.28 -7.36
N GLU A 290 0.21 13.60 -7.51
CA GLU A 290 0.45 14.28 -8.79
C GLU A 290 1.80 13.84 -9.40
N LEU A 291 2.85 13.80 -8.60
CA LEU A 291 4.17 13.33 -9.00
C LEU A 291 4.15 11.85 -9.46
N LEU A 292 3.44 10.99 -8.73
CA LEU A 292 3.32 9.58 -9.10
C LEU A 292 2.49 9.35 -10.37
N LEU A 293 1.48 10.19 -10.62
CA LEU A 293 0.73 10.17 -11.88
C LEU A 293 1.59 10.64 -13.06
N GLU A 294 2.52 11.58 -12.84
CA GLU A 294 3.50 12.01 -13.84
C GLU A 294 4.52 10.88 -14.12
N TRP A 295 5.07 10.26 -13.10
CA TRP A 295 6.08 9.19 -13.25
C TRP A 295 5.46 7.88 -13.77
N THR A 296 4.27 7.56 -13.40
CA THR A 296 3.48 6.34 -13.54
C THR A 296 4.09 5.08 -12.88
N PRO A 297 3.28 4.25 -12.24
CA PRO A 297 3.75 3.02 -11.60
C PRO A 297 4.44 2.05 -12.57
N GLU A 298 4.00 1.99 -13.84
CA GLU A 298 4.60 1.17 -14.89
C GLU A 298 6.05 1.57 -15.18
N ARG A 299 6.32 2.88 -15.25
CA ARG A 299 7.67 3.40 -15.49
C ARG A 299 8.56 3.25 -14.27
N ILE A 300 7.99 3.33 -13.05
CA ILE A 300 8.73 3.06 -11.81
C ILE A 300 9.13 1.57 -11.76
N GLN A 301 8.23 0.64 -12.09
CA GLN A 301 8.58 -0.78 -12.17
C GLN A 301 9.68 -1.04 -13.20
N ALA A 302 9.53 -0.51 -14.41
CA ALA A 302 10.54 -0.66 -15.47
C ALA A 302 11.91 -0.10 -15.03
N TYR A 303 11.92 1.05 -14.36
CA TYR A 303 13.13 1.64 -13.80
C TYR A 303 13.78 0.74 -12.74
N CYS A 304 13.01 0.24 -11.78
CA CYS A 304 13.53 -0.65 -10.73
C CYS A 304 14.03 -1.99 -11.30
N THR A 305 13.35 -2.54 -12.32
CA THR A 305 13.80 -3.75 -13.03
C THR A 305 15.17 -3.53 -13.66
N GLU A 306 15.34 -2.43 -14.39
CA GLU A 306 16.60 -2.12 -15.04
C GLU A 306 17.73 -1.86 -14.03
N LEU A 307 17.43 -1.06 -13.00
CA LEU A 307 18.38 -0.72 -11.93
C LEU A 307 18.93 -1.96 -11.21
N THR A 308 18.08 -2.97 -11.00
CA THR A 308 18.44 -4.14 -10.16
C THR A 308 18.87 -5.37 -10.97
N ARG A 309 18.81 -5.32 -12.29
CA ARG A 309 19.05 -6.49 -13.17
C ARG A 309 20.42 -7.14 -12.93
N GLU A 310 21.50 -6.38 -13.09
CA GLU A 310 22.85 -6.90 -12.94
C GLU A 310 23.17 -7.26 -11.48
N MET A 311 22.65 -6.46 -10.54
CA MET A 311 22.75 -6.75 -9.11
C MET A 311 22.16 -8.12 -8.77
N LEU A 312 21.01 -8.49 -9.31
CA LEU A 312 20.35 -9.77 -9.03
C LEU A 312 21.14 -10.95 -9.62
N VAL A 313 21.74 -10.79 -10.81
CA VAL A 313 22.62 -11.80 -11.41
C VAL A 313 23.81 -12.07 -10.49
N GLU A 314 24.52 -11.03 -10.08
CA GLU A 314 25.67 -11.17 -9.19
C GLU A 314 25.28 -11.69 -7.80
N ALA A 315 24.15 -11.24 -7.24
CA ALA A 315 23.66 -11.76 -5.95
C ALA A 315 23.40 -13.27 -6.03
N ALA A 316 22.85 -13.78 -7.14
CA ALA A 316 22.66 -15.21 -7.34
C ALA A 316 24.01 -15.97 -7.38
N GLU A 317 25.03 -15.43 -8.04
CA GLU A 317 26.40 -16.00 -8.05
C GLU A 317 27.03 -16.04 -6.66
N LEU A 318 26.70 -15.08 -5.80
CA LEU A 318 27.10 -15.04 -4.39
C LEU A 318 26.27 -15.99 -3.48
N GLY A 319 25.32 -16.73 -4.05
CA GLY A 319 24.50 -17.71 -3.34
C GLY A 319 23.23 -17.15 -2.68
N TYR A 320 22.89 -15.88 -2.92
CA TYR A 320 21.59 -15.35 -2.52
C TYR A 320 20.51 -15.91 -3.43
N SER A 321 19.31 -16.13 -2.88
CA SER A 321 18.15 -16.56 -3.66
C SER A 321 16.98 -15.59 -3.49
N PHE A 322 16.16 -15.47 -4.51
CA PHE A 322 15.01 -14.58 -4.54
C PHE A 322 13.91 -15.17 -5.41
N GLU A 323 12.72 -14.60 -5.36
CA GLU A 323 11.57 -15.09 -6.11
C GLU A 323 11.67 -14.75 -7.60
N ASP A 324 11.04 -15.55 -8.44
CA ASP A 324 10.94 -15.32 -9.88
C ASP A 324 10.28 -13.97 -10.19
N GLU A 325 10.68 -13.35 -11.30
CA GLU A 325 10.23 -11.99 -11.67
C GLU A 325 8.71 -11.87 -11.75
N GLN A 326 8.01 -12.89 -12.23
CA GLN A 326 6.55 -12.90 -12.32
C GLN A 326 5.85 -12.99 -10.95
N TRP A 327 6.56 -13.40 -9.90
CA TRP A 327 6.01 -13.57 -8.54
C TRP A 327 6.61 -12.63 -7.52
N ARG A 328 7.23 -11.55 -7.96
CA ARG A 328 7.74 -10.47 -7.11
C ARG A 328 7.60 -9.10 -7.77
N GLY A 329 7.53 -8.05 -6.96
CA GLY A 329 7.71 -6.68 -7.45
C GLY A 329 9.17 -6.35 -7.70
N SER A 330 9.46 -5.51 -8.70
CA SER A 330 10.82 -4.98 -8.90
C SER A 330 11.18 -3.88 -7.89
N HIS A 331 10.16 -3.25 -7.31
CA HIS A 331 10.28 -2.24 -6.25
C HIS A 331 10.44 -2.85 -4.85
N LEU A 332 10.06 -4.12 -4.64
CA LEU A 332 10.10 -4.77 -3.33
C LEU A 332 10.38 -6.26 -3.51
N PHE A 333 11.48 -6.75 -2.96
CA PHE A 333 11.82 -8.16 -2.97
C PHE A 333 12.77 -8.52 -1.82
N GLY A 334 12.81 -9.80 -1.48
CA GLY A 334 13.70 -10.37 -0.46
C GLY A 334 14.85 -11.12 -1.09
N LEU A 335 16.09 -10.78 -0.74
CA LEU A 335 17.27 -11.62 -0.98
C LEU A 335 17.41 -12.58 0.20
N ARG A 336 17.09 -13.87 -0.01
CA ARG A 336 17.31 -14.92 1.01
C ARG A 336 18.81 -15.20 1.09
N MET A 337 19.32 -15.12 2.30
CA MET A 337 20.74 -15.23 2.55
C MET A 337 21.23 -16.67 2.40
N PRO A 338 22.42 -16.91 1.83
CA PRO A 338 23.08 -18.20 1.90
C PRO A 338 23.29 -18.64 3.35
N LYS A 339 23.39 -19.95 3.56
CA LYS A 339 23.64 -20.51 4.91
C LYS A 339 25.02 -20.05 5.41
N GLY A 340 25.09 -19.68 6.68
CA GLY A 340 26.32 -19.31 7.35
C GLY A 340 26.64 -17.81 7.38
N ILE A 341 25.83 -16.95 6.78
CA ILE A 341 26.01 -15.50 6.91
C ILE A 341 25.85 -15.07 8.38
N ASP A 342 26.84 -14.33 8.88
CA ASP A 342 26.77 -13.65 10.16
C ASP A 342 25.88 -12.41 10.04
N LEU A 343 24.67 -12.49 10.64
CA LEU A 343 23.69 -11.40 10.61
C LEU A 343 24.16 -10.14 11.35
N ALA A 344 25.00 -10.28 12.38
CA ALA A 344 25.54 -9.13 13.10
C ALA A 344 26.58 -8.40 12.25
N ALA A 345 27.48 -9.15 11.60
CA ALA A 345 28.45 -8.58 10.66
C ALA A 345 27.76 -7.94 9.45
N LEU A 346 26.71 -8.55 8.90
CA LEU A 346 25.94 -7.98 7.80
C LEU A 346 25.29 -6.64 8.22
N LYS A 347 24.65 -6.60 9.38
CA LYS A 347 24.04 -5.36 9.91
C LYS A 347 25.09 -4.25 10.09
N GLN A 348 26.26 -4.59 10.62
CA GLN A 348 27.33 -3.63 10.80
C GLN A 348 27.87 -3.13 9.46
N ALA A 349 28.07 -4.02 8.48
CA ALA A 349 28.52 -3.66 7.14
C ALA A 349 27.52 -2.75 6.40
N LEU A 350 26.21 -2.98 6.56
CA LEU A 350 25.16 -2.09 6.04
C LEU A 350 25.28 -0.70 6.68
N ALA A 351 25.45 -0.64 8.00
CA ALA A 351 25.59 0.63 8.73
C ALA A 351 26.86 1.39 8.34
N ASP A 352 28.02 0.71 8.24
CA ASP A 352 29.32 1.30 7.87
C ASP A 352 29.31 1.90 6.46
N ARG A 353 28.43 1.40 5.57
CA ARG A 353 28.25 1.88 4.19
C ARG A 353 27.03 2.78 4.02
N ASN A 354 26.37 3.17 5.12
CA ASN A 354 25.15 3.97 5.10
C ASN A 354 24.04 3.39 4.15
N VAL A 355 23.96 2.06 4.10
CA VAL A 355 22.95 1.33 3.32
C VAL A 355 21.77 0.99 4.23
N SER A 356 20.61 1.55 3.92
CA SER A 356 19.35 1.30 4.65
C SER A 356 18.53 0.22 3.96
N ALA A 357 18.46 -0.96 4.55
CA ALA A 357 17.63 -2.08 4.14
C ALA A 357 17.05 -2.78 5.38
N SER A 358 16.08 -3.67 5.21
CA SER A 358 15.42 -4.35 6.34
C SER A 358 15.67 -5.84 6.34
N LEU A 359 16.11 -6.39 7.48
CA LEU A 359 16.13 -7.84 7.68
C LEU A 359 14.75 -8.34 8.09
N ARG A 360 14.25 -9.39 7.43
CA ARG A 360 12.99 -10.06 7.70
C ARG A 360 13.21 -11.57 7.69
N GLY A 361 13.22 -12.20 8.87
CA GLY A 361 13.60 -13.60 8.99
C GLY A 361 15.00 -13.84 8.40
N THR A 362 15.09 -14.72 7.40
CA THR A 362 16.33 -15.07 6.69
C THR A 362 16.55 -14.26 5.43
N ALA A 363 15.76 -13.23 5.15
CA ALA A 363 15.85 -12.41 3.97
C ALA A 363 16.28 -10.97 4.28
N LEU A 364 17.14 -10.41 3.45
CA LEU A 364 17.38 -8.98 3.34
C LEU A 364 16.32 -8.42 2.40
N ARG A 365 15.35 -7.66 2.93
CA ARG A 365 14.32 -7.01 2.14
C ARG A 365 14.86 -5.73 1.55
N LEU A 366 14.85 -5.66 0.22
CA LEU A 366 15.21 -4.50 -0.56
C LEU A 366 13.95 -3.83 -1.12
N ALA A 367 13.92 -2.52 -1.04
CA ALA A 367 12.80 -1.70 -1.46
C ALA A 367 13.29 -0.46 -2.24
N PRO A 368 13.89 -0.66 -3.46
CA PRO A 368 14.32 0.42 -4.34
C PRO A 368 13.13 1.19 -4.90
N ASN A 369 13.38 2.46 -5.26
CA ASN A 369 12.42 3.31 -5.94
C ASN A 369 13.14 4.19 -6.98
N ALA A 370 12.44 5.02 -7.70
CA ALA A 370 12.97 5.90 -8.74
C ALA A 370 14.07 6.88 -8.26
N TYR A 371 14.29 7.05 -6.97
CA TYR A 371 15.37 7.87 -6.41
C TYR A 371 16.70 7.13 -6.24
N ASN A 372 16.71 5.79 -6.30
CA ASN A 372 17.96 5.01 -6.25
C ASN A 372 18.68 5.06 -7.61
N ASP A 373 20.01 5.00 -7.58
CA ASP A 373 20.87 4.98 -8.75
C ASP A 373 21.93 3.86 -8.65
N LEU A 374 22.84 3.79 -9.61
CA LEU A 374 23.88 2.76 -9.64
C LEU A 374 24.89 2.90 -8.49
N GLU A 375 25.12 4.12 -7.96
CA GLU A 375 25.98 4.31 -6.78
C GLU A 375 25.37 3.62 -5.56
N ASP A 376 24.03 3.69 -5.41
CA ASP A 376 23.33 2.98 -4.34
C ASP A 376 23.46 1.46 -4.50
N VAL A 377 23.34 0.95 -5.73
CA VAL A 377 23.51 -0.47 -6.04
C VAL A 377 24.93 -0.93 -5.73
N ASP A 378 25.96 -0.17 -6.14
CA ASP A 378 27.36 -0.49 -5.88
C ASP A 378 27.68 -0.54 -4.38
N ALA A 379 27.13 0.40 -3.60
CA ALA A 379 27.28 0.42 -2.16
C ALA A 379 26.65 -0.86 -1.53
N LEU A 380 25.43 -1.22 -1.93
CA LEU A 380 24.78 -2.44 -1.48
C LEU A 380 25.56 -3.69 -1.88
N MET A 381 26.00 -3.81 -3.14
CA MET A 381 26.76 -4.97 -3.63
C MET A 381 28.09 -5.15 -2.91
N SER A 382 28.74 -4.05 -2.52
CA SER A 382 29.97 -4.11 -1.70
C SER A 382 29.72 -4.79 -0.34
N VAL A 383 28.54 -4.58 0.26
CA VAL A 383 28.13 -5.24 1.51
C VAL A 383 27.81 -6.72 1.27
N LEU A 384 27.06 -7.05 0.20
CA LEU A 384 26.68 -8.43 -0.11
C LEU A 384 27.91 -9.30 -0.41
N ARG A 385 28.89 -8.78 -1.19
CA ARG A 385 30.19 -9.44 -1.46
C ARG A 385 30.98 -9.66 -0.18
N TYR A 386 30.96 -8.71 0.75
CA TYR A 386 31.64 -8.85 2.05
C TYR A 386 30.99 -9.94 2.91
N ALA A 387 29.67 -9.96 2.98
CA ALA A 387 28.91 -10.89 3.81
C ALA A 387 28.94 -12.35 3.27
N ALA A 388 29.21 -12.54 1.97
CA ALA A 388 29.28 -13.85 1.33
C ALA A 388 30.67 -14.53 1.46
N LYS A 389 31.68 -13.83 2.00
CA LYS A 389 33.05 -14.36 2.27
C LYS A 389 33.10 -15.04 3.63
#